data_48ea8a74aef60475aed269c72aaae3ce
#
_entry.id   48ea8a74aef60475aed269c72aaae3ce
#
_cell.length_a   1.000
_cell.length_b   1.000
_cell.length_c   1.000
_cell.angle_alpha   90.00
_cell.angle_beta   90.00
_cell.angle_gamma   90.00
#
_symmetry.space_group_name_H-M   'P 1'
#
loop_
_entity.id
_entity.type
_entity.pdbx_description
1 polymer ?
#
loop_
_entity_poly.entity_id
_entity_poly.type
_entity_poly.pdbx_seq_one_letter_code
_entity_poly.pdbx_strand_id
1 'polypeptide(L)'
;MDGGSEGHSTIWSRLSRLFGHDDQESLEKAILEARADGEVEPYEESMLLGILRFNDLQVQDTMIPRTDIDCVSHDMPLSEVAHIIVRSGHSRIPVYKETRDNIVGILHAKDLLRSMLDTGGKPSSIAELIREPFFVPETKSIRTLLQEFRARKQHIAIALDEYGGTSGLITIEDVLEEIVGDIEDEHDAPRKEDIR
;
A
#
# COMPACT_ATOMS: atom_id res chain seq x y z
N MET A 1 10.55 -45.25 0.86
CA MET A 1 9.55 -44.57 1.70
C MET A 1 9.23 -43.28 0.98
N ASP A 2 8.22 -43.39 0.15
CA ASP A 2 7.77 -42.36 -0.77
C ASP A 2 6.40 -41.93 -0.26
N GLY A 3 6.23 -40.69 0.11
CA GLY A 3 4.98 -40.24 0.67
C GLY A 3 4.99 -38.71 0.91
N GLY A 4 4.61 -37.94 -0.08
CA GLY A 4 4.50 -36.50 0.12
C GLY A 4 4.32 -35.65 -1.15
N SER A 5 3.67 -36.18 -2.20
CA SER A 5 3.53 -35.41 -3.47
C SER A 5 2.12 -35.46 -4.08
N GLU A 6 1.13 -36.05 -3.45
CA GLU A 6 -0.18 -36.23 -4.10
C GLU A 6 -1.19 -35.11 -3.84
N GLY A 7 -1.03 -34.29 -2.79
CA GLY A 7 -2.00 -33.24 -2.45
C GLY A 7 -2.00 -32.04 -3.42
N HIS A 8 -0.83 -31.58 -3.83
CA HIS A 8 -0.70 -30.39 -4.69
C HIS A 8 -1.22 -30.55 -6.12
N SER A 9 -1.22 -31.77 -6.67
CA SER A 9 -1.70 -32.02 -8.04
C SER A 9 -3.23 -31.94 -8.15
N THR A 10 -3.95 -32.17 -7.06
CA THR A 10 -5.42 -32.23 -7.04
C THR A 10 -6.04 -30.82 -7.06
N ILE A 11 -5.45 -29.87 -6.34
CA ILE A 11 -5.91 -28.46 -6.32
C ILE A 11 -5.75 -27.83 -7.72
N TRP A 12 -4.58 -27.96 -8.32
CA TRP A 12 -4.32 -27.42 -9.66
C TRP A 12 -5.18 -28.06 -10.74
N SER A 13 -5.50 -29.36 -10.65
CA SER A 13 -6.37 -30.04 -11.60
C SER A 13 -7.85 -29.69 -11.44
N ARG A 14 -8.28 -29.26 -10.23
CA ARG A 14 -9.63 -28.72 -10.00
C ARG A 14 -9.74 -27.28 -10.47
N LEU A 15 -8.75 -26.43 -10.15
CA LEU A 15 -8.67 -25.06 -10.64
C LEU A 15 -8.60 -24.99 -12.17
N SER A 16 -7.84 -25.85 -12.83
CA SER A 16 -7.75 -25.84 -14.29
C SER A 16 -9.04 -26.23 -15.03
N ARG A 17 -9.96 -26.94 -14.37
CA ARG A 17 -11.29 -27.24 -14.92
C ARG A 17 -12.27 -26.09 -14.84
N LEU A 18 -12.01 -25.08 -13.99
CA LEU A 18 -12.83 -23.89 -13.80
C LEU A 18 -12.48 -22.74 -14.75
N PHE A 19 -11.38 -22.83 -15.51
CA PHE A 19 -10.97 -21.80 -16.49
C PHE A 19 -11.78 -21.79 -17.81
N GLY A 20 -13.03 -22.28 -17.77
CA GLY A 20 -13.98 -22.17 -18.88
C GLY A 20 -15.08 -21.16 -18.53
N HIS A 21 -14.92 -19.92 -18.99
CA HIS A 21 -15.93 -18.83 -19.03
C HIS A 21 -17.00 -18.86 -17.95
N ASP A 22 -16.98 -17.81 -17.17
CA ASP A 22 -17.80 -17.39 -16.02
C ASP A 22 -17.31 -17.94 -14.67
N ASP A 23 -16.83 -17.01 -13.88
CA ASP A 23 -17.23 -16.60 -12.55
C ASP A 23 -16.11 -16.59 -11.53
N GLN A 24 -15.72 -15.34 -11.17
CA GLN A 24 -15.06 -15.03 -9.92
C GLN A 24 -15.76 -15.74 -8.75
N GLU A 25 -17.10 -15.78 -8.76
CA GLU A 25 -17.94 -16.48 -7.79
C GLU A 25 -17.65 -18.00 -7.74
N SER A 26 -17.35 -18.62 -8.87
CA SER A 26 -17.00 -20.05 -8.91
C SER A 26 -15.59 -20.31 -8.35
N LEU A 27 -14.65 -19.38 -8.52
CA LEU A 27 -13.31 -19.46 -7.93
C LEU A 27 -13.37 -19.24 -6.41
N GLU A 28 -14.12 -18.25 -5.94
CA GLU A 28 -14.35 -18.03 -4.51
C GLU A 28 -14.92 -19.27 -3.85
N LYS A 29 -15.95 -19.88 -4.46
CA LYS A 29 -16.56 -21.12 -3.96
C LYS A 29 -15.55 -22.27 -3.90
N ALA A 30 -14.72 -22.44 -4.92
CA ALA A 30 -13.69 -23.47 -4.93
C ALA A 30 -12.63 -23.27 -3.83
N ILE A 31 -12.26 -22.02 -3.54
CA ILE A 31 -11.34 -21.69 -2.43
C ILE A 31 -11.99 -22.06 -1.08
N LEU A 32 -13.26 -21.69 -0.87
CA LEU A 32 -13.99 -22.01 0.35
C LEU A 32 -14.19 -23.53 0.55
N GLU A 33 -14.46 -24.27 -0.51
CA GLU A 33 -14.53 -25.74 -0.47
C GLU A 33 -13.18 -26.36 -0.11
N ALA A 34 -12.09 -25.93 -0.73
CA ALA A 34 -10.75 -26.39 -0.41
C ALA A 34 -10.34 -26.08 1.04
N ARG A 35 -10.81 -24.95 1.58
CA ARG A 35 -10.65 -24.60 2.99
C ARG A 35 -11.43 -25.56 3.91
N ALA A 36 -12.69 -25.87 3.57
CA ALA A 36 -13.52 -26.77 4.34
C ALA A 36 -12.97 -28.22 4.36
N ASP A 37 -12.34 -28.63 3.25
CA ASP A 37 -11.69 -29.94 3.11
C ASP A 37 -10.30 -30.01 3.79
N GLY A 38 -9.79 -28.87 4.34
CA GLY A 38 -8.48 -28.79 4.99
C GLY A 38 -7.31 -28.80 4.02
N GLU A 39 -7.54 -28.54 2.73
CA GLU A 39 -6.51 -28.46 1.68
C GLU A 39 -5.82 -27.09 1.64
N VAL A 40 -6.45 -26.06 2.23
CA VAL A 40 -5.99 -24.65 2.27
C VAL A 40 -6.06 -24.16 3.71
N GLU A 41 -5.01 -23.53 4.20
CA GLU A 41 -4.98 -22.92 5.53
C GLU A 41 -5.75 -21.57 5.56
N PRO A 42 -6.21 -21.09 6.75
CA PRO A 42 -6.98 -19.84 6.85
C PRO A 42 -6.28 -18.64 6.22
N TYR A 43 -4.99 -18.52 6.40
CA TYR A 43 -4.17 -17.45 5.84
C TYR A 43 -4.08 -17.53 4.30
N GLU A 44 -3.91 -18.74 3.76
CA GLU A 44 -3.87 -18.98 2.31
C GLU A 44 -5.21 -18.65 1.66
N GLU A 45 -6.34 -19.03 2.30
CA GLU A 45 -7.68 -18.66 1.87
C GLU A 45 -7.83 -17.15 1.76
N SER A 46 -7.46 -16.40 2.82
CA SER A 46 -7.53 -14.94 2.86
C SER A 46 -6.75 -14.30 1.72
N MET A 47 -5.51 -14.76 1.46
CA MET A 47 -4.68 -14.26 0.36
C MET A 47 -5.31 -14.57 -1.01
N LEU A 48 -5.82 -15.78 -1.23
CA LEU A 48 -6.46 -16.16 -2.50
C LEU A 48 -7.69 -15.31 -2.79
N LEU A 49 -8.53 -15.07 -1.79
CA LEU A 49 -9.69 -14.19 -1.89
C LEU A 49 -9.26 -12.72 -2.08
N GLY A 50 -8.18 -12.28 -1.41
CA GLY A 50 -7.57 -10.97 -1.63
C GLY A 50 -7.15 -10.75 -3.08
N ILE A 51 -6.48 -11.73 -3.70
CA ILE A 51 -6.08 -11.67 -5.11
C ILE A 51 -7.28 -11.53 -6.06
N LEU A 52 -8.39 -12.19 -5.78
CA LEU A 52 -9.60 -12.07 -6.61
C LEU A 52 -10.17 -10.66 -6.53
N ARG A 53 -10.33 -10.10 -5.33
CA ARG A 53 -10.83 -8.73 -5.10
C ARG A 53 -9.90 -7.65 -5.65
N PHE A 54 -8.59 -7.88 -5.58
CA PHE A 54 -7.55 -6.95 -6.03
C PHE A 54 -7.73 -6.49 -7.49
N ASN A 55 -8.36 -7.30 -8.34
CA ASN A 55 -8.57 -6.95 -9.74
C ASN A 55 -9.60 -5.82 -9.94
N ASP A 56 -10.53 -5.66 -9.00
CA ASP A 56 -11.65 -4.73 -9.11
C ASP A 56 -11.40 -3.42 -8.36
N LEU A 57 -10.39 -3.39 -7.48
CA LEU A 57 -10.07 -2.23 -6.65
C LEU A 57 -9.40 -1.11 -7.45
N GLN A 58 -9.77 0.12 -7.10
CA GLN A 58 -9.17 1.36 -7.57
C GLN A 58 -8.38 2.04 -6.45
N VAL A 59 -7.54 3.02 -6.79
CA VAL A 59 -6.75 3.79 -5.84
C VAL A 59 -7.63 4.41 -4.74
N GLN A 60 -8.78 4.97 -5.10
CA GLN A 60 -9.72 5.59 -4.16
C GLN A 60 -10.28 4.65 -3.09
N ASP A 61 -10.30 3.33 -3.37
CA ASP A 61 -10.84 2.33 -2.45
C ASP A 61 -9.84 1.95 -1.34
N THR A 62 -8.54 2.22 -1.57
CA THR A 62 -7.44 1.77 -0.71
C THR A 62 -6.58 2.93 -0.18
N MET A 63 -6.62 4.12 -0.83
CA MET A 63 -5.78 5.25 -0.47
C MET A 63 -6.09 5.83 0.91
N ILE A 64 -5.07 6.43 1.55
CA ILE A 64 -5.25 7.31 2.69
C ILE A 64 -5.91 8.60 2.19
N PRO A 65 -7.09 8.99 2.71
CA PRO A 65 -7.78 10.20 2.29
C PRO A 65 -6.96 11.46 2.59
N ARG A 66 -7.14 12.53 1.79
CA ARG A 66 -6.45 13.82 1.93
C ARG A 66 -6.44 14.38 3.34
N THR A 67 -7.53 14.21 4.09
CA THR A 67 -7.68 14.72 5.46
C THR A 67 -6.71 14.08 6.44
N ASP A 68 -6.31 12.85 6.18
CA ASP A 68 -5.53 12.00 7.08
C ASP A 68 -4.06 11.93 6.69
N ILE A 69 -3.67 12.59 5.57
CA ILE A 69 -2.28 12.64 5.13
C ILE A 69 -1.44 13.49 6.08
N ASP A 70 -0.41 12.89 6.65
CA ASP A 70 0.68 13.61 7.29
C ASP A 70 1.54 14.30 6.22
N CYS A 71 1.50 15.62 6.17
CA CYS A 71 2.26 16.43 5.20
C CYS A 71 2.86 17.67 5.85
N VAL A 72 3.88 18.25 5.22
CA VAL A 72 4.59 19.42 5.72
C VAL A 72 4.54 20.55 4.69
N SER A 73 4.56 21.81 5.18
CA SER A 73 4.65 22.97 4.29
C SER A 73 6.05 23.11 3.70
N HIS A 74 6.11 23.50 2.42
CA HIS A 74 7.35 23.83 1.71
C HIS A 74 8.22 24.89 2.42
N ASP A 75 7.58 25.80 3.16
CA ASP A 75 8.26 26.90 3.85
C ASP A 75 8.59 26.59 5.32
N MET A 76 8.29 25.36 5.77
CA MET A 76 8.53 24.92 7.15
C MET A 76 10.03 24.79 7.44
N PRO A 77 10.52 25.27 8.61
CA PRO A 77 11.90 25.07 9.03
C PRO A 77 12.27 23.58 9.12
N LEU A 78 13.47 23.21 8.65
CA LEU A 78 13.95 21.81 8.64
C LEU A 78 13.93 21.15 10.03
N SER A 79 14.15 21.93 11.10
CA SER A 79 14.06 21.44 12.48
C SER A 79 12.65 20.99 12.86
N GLU A 80 11.63 21.73 12.45
CA GLU A 80 10.23 21.38 12.69
C GLU A 80 9.81 20.15 11.88
N VAL A 81 10.26 20.10 10.62
CA VAL A 81 10.03 18.93 9.75
C VAL A 81 10.65 17.67 10.37
N ALA A 82 11.86 17.77 10.94
CA ALA A 82 12.50 16.64 11.62
C ALA A 82 11.66 16.14 12.80
N HIS A 83 11.06 17.03 13.58
CA HIS A 83 10.19 16.64 14.68
C HIS A 83 8.92 15.92 14.20
N ILE A 84 8.34 16.37 13.07
CA ILE A 84 7.16 15.71 12.48
C ILE A 84 7.54 14.30 12.01
N ILE A 85 8.66 14.14 11.31
CA ILE A 85 9.15 12.84 10.83
C ILE A 85 9.36 11.86 11.99
N VAL A 86 10.01 12.31 13.06
CA VAL A 86 10.27 11.46 14.24
C VAL A 86 8.97 11.05 14.93
N ARG A 87 7.99 11.96 15.00
CA ARG A 87 6.69 11.69 15.64
C ARG A 87 5.82 10.77 14.81
N SER A 88 5.76 10.97 13.48
CA SER A 88 4.91 10.17 12.58
C SER A 88 5.51 8.80 12.26
N GLY A 89 6.85 8.66 12.33
CA GLY A 89 7.54 7.43 11.96
C GLY A 89 7.62 7.20 10.44
N HIS A 90 7.08 8.10 9.63
CA HIS A 90 7.01 7.91 8.18
C HIS A 90 8.36 8.09 7.49
N SER A 91 8.70 7.20 6.60
CA SER A 91 9.92 7.27 5.78
C SER A 91 9.84 8.31 4.66
N ARG A 92 8.61 8.66 4.23
CA ARG A 92 8.32 9.61 3.14
C ARG A 92 7.16 10.50 3.54
N ILE A 93 7.33 11.80 3.40
CA ILE A 93 6.31 12.79 3.76
C ILE A 93 6.06 13.70 2.55
N PRO A 94 4.79 13.87 2.13
CA PRO A 94 4.41 14.85 1.12
C PRO A 94 4.70 16.28 1.58
N VAL A 95 5.16 17.09 0.65
CA VAL A 95 5.42 18.52 0.87
C VAL A 95 4.45 19.31 0.01
N TYR A 96 3.67 20.16 0.65
CA TYR A 96 2.69 21.01 -0.03
C TYR A 96 3.15 22.46 -0.08
N LYS A 97 2.64 23.21 -1.08
CA LYS A 97 2.84 24.64 -1.21
C LYS A 97 1.49 25.35 -1.20
N GLU A 98 1.34 26.37 -0.36
CA GLU A 98 0.13 27.15 -0.15
C GLU A 98 -1.01 26.33 0.46
N THR A 99 -1.53 25.34 -0.25
CA THR A 99 -2.63 24.48 0.22
C THR A 99 -2.24 23.01 0.15
N ARG A 100 -2.88 22.17 0.96
CA ARG A 100 -2.65 20.71 0.98
C ARG A 100 -3.05 20.03 -0.33
N ASP A 101 -3.82 20.71 -1.20
CA ASP A 101 -4.17 20.21 -2.52
C ASP A 101 -3.02 20.32 -3.53
N ASN A 102 -2.02 21.13 -3.23
CA ASN A 102 -0.89 21.38 -4.10
C ASN A 102 0.38 20.70 -3.54
N ILE A 103 0.52 19.41 -3.73
CA ILE A 103 1.72 18.66 -3.37
C ILE A 103 2.82 18.95 -4.39
N VAL A 104 3.94 19.51 -3.93
CA VAL A 104 5.08 19.92 -4.77
C VAL A 104 6.27 18.98 -4.67
N GLY A 105 6.27 18.05 -3.72
CA GLY A 105 7.41 17.14 -3.55
C GLY A 105 7.14 16.05 -2.52
N ILE A 106 8.04 15.08 -2.50
CA ILE A 106 8.12 14.04 -1.45
C ILE A 106 9.47 14.17 -0.77
N LEU A 107 9.46 14.42 0.53
CA LEU A 107 10.66 14.41 1.37
C LEU A 107 10.90 12.99 1.89
N HIS A 108 12.13 12.51 1.73
CA HIS A 108 12.56 11.27 2.36
C HIS A 108 13.26 11.56 3.70
N ALA A 109 12.82 10.89 4.76
CA ALA A 109 13.41 11.03 6.11
C ALA A 109 14.92 10.82 6.11
N LYS A 110 15.42 9.85 5.33
CA LYS A 110 16.87 9.58 5.19
C LYS A 110 17.65 10.72 4.53
N ASP A 111 17.03 11.47 3.61
CA ASP A 111 17.70 12.58 2.93
C ASP A 111 17.79 13.79 3.86
N LEU A 112 16.75 14.03 4.67
CA LEU A 112 16.80 15.02 5.75
C LEU A 112 17.87 14.65 6.80
N LEU A 113 17.89 13.40 7.26
CA LEU A 113 18.89 12.94 8.23
C LEU A 113 20.33 13.13 7.68
N ARG A 114 20.55 12.74 6.42
CA ARG A 114 21.85 12.94 5.77
C ARG A 114 22.25 14.42 5.77
N SER A 115 21.33 15.31 5.41
CA SER A 115 21.58 16.75 5.37
C SER A 115 21.89 17.35 6.74
N MET A 116 21.33 16.80 7.80
CA MET A 116 21.60 17.24 9.18
C MET A 116 22.96 16.78 9.70
N LEU A 117 23.47 15.64 9.21
CA LEU A 117 24.75 15.06 9.59
C LEU A 117 25.90 15.58 8.73
N ASP A 118 25.63 16.10 7.53
CA ASP A 118 26.64 16.61 6.63
C ASP A 118 27.18 17.97 7.13
N THR A 119 28.51 18.05 7.31
CA THR A 119 29.19 19.25 7.76
C THR A 119 29.63 20.17 6.60
N GLY A 120 29.49 19.70 5.37
CA GLY A 120 29.98 20.37 4.16
C GLY A 120 29.07 21.47 3.57
N GLY A 121 27.84 21.61 4.09
CA GLY A 121 26.85 22.60 3.64
C GLY A 121 25.46 22.14 3.98
N LYS A 122 24.82 22.83 4.95
CA LYS A 122 23.42 22.51 5.29
C LYS A 122 22.52 23.07 4.20
N PRO A 123 21.50 22.27 3.73
CA PRO A 123 20.49 22.80 2.83
C PRO A 123 19.81 23.99 3.52
N SER A 124 19.54 25.02 2.76
CA SER A 124 18.91 26.24 3.27
C SER A 124 17.40 26.08 3.40
N SER A 125 16.82 25.14 2.65
CA SER A 125 15.37 24.90 2.64
C SER A 125 15.03 23.45 2.32
N ILE A 126 13.77 23.07 2.59
CA ILE A 126 13.18 21.78 2.24
C ILE A 126 13.18 21.56 0.71
N ALA A 127 13.08 22.64 -0.07
CA ALA A 127 13.04 22.59 -1.53
C ALA A 127 14.25 21.88 -2.16
N GLU A 128 15.40 21.92 -1.49
CA GLU A 128 16.61 21.26 -1.97
C GLU A 128 16.63 19.75 -1.72
N LEU A 129 15.72 19.25 -0.87
CA LEU A 129 15.66 17.85 -0.41
C LEU A 129 14.50 17.07 -1.00
N ILE A 130 13.48 17.75 -1.53
CA ILE A 130 12.29 17.10 -2.06
C ILE A 130 12.55 16.47 -3.42
N ARG A 131 11.83 15.37 -3.67
CA ARG A 131 11.82 14.65 -4.93
C ARG A 131 10.47 14.86 -5.64
N GLU A 132 10.47 14.69 -6.95
CA GLU A 132 9.26 14.79 -7.75
C GLU A 132 8.20 13.79 -7.29
N PRO A 133 6.94 14.23 -7.05
CA PRO A 133 5.85 13.34 -6.66
C PRO A 133 5.42 12.47 -7.85
N PHE A 134 5.01 11.24 -7.57
CA PHE A 134 4.35 10.41 -8.56
C PHE A 134 2.84 10.59 -8.41
N PHE A 135 2.21 11.21 -9.40
CA PHE A 135 0.78 11.46 -9.43
C PHE A 135 0.03 10.38 -10.21
N VAL A 136 -1.13 9.99 -9.70
CA VAL A 136 -2.04 9.01 -10.33
C VAL A 136 -3.49 9.46 -10.18
N PRO A 137 -4.39 9.16 -11.14
CA PRO A 137 -5.82 9.36 -10.94
C PRO A 137 -6.34 8.44 -9.82
N GLU A 138 -7.27 8.92 -9.00
CA GLU A 138 -7.90 8.11 -7.94
C GLU A 138 -8.71 6.93 -8.48
N THR A 139 -9.17 7.01 -9.74
CA THR A 139 -9.89 5.94 -10.45
C THR A 139 -8.97 4.88 -11.08
N LYS A 140 -7.64 5.02 -10.94
CA LYS A 140 -6.71 4.03 -11.48
C LYS A 140 -6.84 2.70 -10.75
N SER A 141 -6.84 1.56 -11.50
CA SER A 141 -6.77 0.23 -10.91
C SER A 141 -5.47 0.05 -10.10
N ILE A 142 -5.60 -0.48 -8.86
CA ILE A 142 -4.42 -0.76 -8.00
C ILE A 142 -3.49 -1.81 -8.61
N ARG A 143 -4.02 -2.72 -9.42
CA ARG A 143 -3.22 -3.69 -10.19
C ARG A 143 -2.25 -2.98 -11.14
N THR A 144 -2.74 -1.97 -11.87
CA THR A 144 -1.91 -1.17 -12.77
C THR A 144 -0.91 -0.33 -11.97
N LEU A 145 -1.34 0.26 -10.86
CA LEU A 145 -0.48 1.03 -9.97
C LEU A 145 0.67 0.18 -9.43
N LEU A 146 0.42 -1.06 -9.00
CA LEU A 146 1.46 -1.98 -8.52
C LEU A 146 2.55 -2.22 -9.58
N GLN A 147 2.14 -2.40 -10.85
CA GLN A 147 3.08 -2.55 -11.95
C GLN A 147 3.93 -1.28 -12.16
N GLU A 148 3.29 -0.10 -12.07
CA GLU A 148 3.99 1.18 -12.21
C GLU A 148 4.94 1.45 -11.03
N PHE A 149 4.55 1.15 -9.78
CA PHE A 149 5.44 1.22 -8.62
C PHE A 149 6.72 0.40 -8.84
N ARG A 150 6.58 -0.83 -9.31
CA ARG A 150 7.72 -1.72 -9.61
C ARG A 150 8.59 -1.19 -10.75
N ALA A 151 7.97 -0.76 -11.86
CA ALA A 151 8.68 -0.29 -13.04
C ALA A 151 9.44 1.01 -12.77
N ARG A 152 8.83 1.93 -12.01
CA ARG A 152 9.41 3.24 -11.67
C ARG A 152 10.27 3.22 -10.40
N LYS A 153 10.27 2.10 -9.65
CA LYS A 153 10.91 1.99 -8.33
C LYS A 153 10.41 3.07 -7.36
N GLN A 154 9.13 3.38 -7.45
CA GLN A 154 8.42 4.27 -6.53
C GLN A 154 7.70 3.45 -5.47
N HIS A 155 7.49 4.05 -4.29
CA HIS A 155 6.82 3.40 -3.16
C HIS A 155 5.63 4.22 -2.65
N ILE A 156 5.40 5.40 -3.23
CA ILE A 156 4.36 6.34 -2.82
C ILE A 156 3.84 7.05 -4.05
N ALA A 157 2.53 7.23 -4.13
CA ALA A 157 1.86 8.03 -5.15
C ALA A 157 0.85 8.98 -4.49
N ILE A 158 0.66 10.13 -5.11
CA ILE A 158 -0.38 11.09 -4.75
C ILE A 158 -1.55 10.88 -5.71
N ALA A 159 -2.71 10.58 -5.14
CA ALA A 159 -3.95 10.42 -5.89
C ALA A 159 -4.56 11.80 -6.20
N LEU A 160 -5.01 11.97 -7.44
CA LEU A 160 -5.66 13.18 -7.90
C LEU A 160 -7.11 12.91 -8.28
N ASP A 161 -7.98 13.85 -7.93
CA ASP A 161 -9.36 13.92 -8.38
C ASP A 161 -9.47 14.39 -9.85
N GLU A 162 -10.69 14.47 -10.39
CA GLU A 162 -10.99 14.91 -11.76
C GLU A 162 -10.66 16.39 -12.02
N TYR A 163 -10.47 17.19 -10.97
CA TYR A 163 -10.11 18.60 -11.04
C TYR A 163 -8.61 18.85 -10.89
N GLY A 164 -7.83 17.77 -10.64
CA GLY A 164 -6.40 17.84 -10.43
C GLY A 164 -5.99 18.21 -9.00
N GLY A 165 -6.93 18.20 -8.06
CA GLY A 165 -6.68 18.38 -6.63
C GLY A 165 -6.20 17.06 -6.00
N THR A 166 -5.46 17.14 -4.90
CA THR A 166 -5.07 15.96 -4.13
C THR A 166 -6.28 15.34 -3.46
N SER A 167 -6.63 14.10 -3.80
CA SER A 167 -7.69 13.32 -3.17
C SER A 167 -7.15 12.40 -2.07
N GLY A 168 -5.94 11.89 -2.23
CA GLY A 168 -5.34 10.97 -1.27
C GLY A 168 -3.87 10.67 -1.53
N LEU A 169 -3.37 9.71 -0.76
CA LEU A 169 -2.03 9.15 -0.87
C LEU A 169 -2.13 7.64 -0.80
N ILE A 170 -1.36 6.94 -1.61
CA ILE A 170 -1.28 5.48 -1.59
C ILE A 170 0.17 5.02 -1.66
N THR A 171 0.51 4.01 -0.88
CA THR A 171 1.83 3.39 -0.87
C THR A 171 1.80 2.00 -1.51
N ILE A 172 2.97 1.44 -1.82
CA ILE A 172 3.05 0.05 -2.30
C ILE A 172 2.67 -0.93 -1.19
N GLU A 173 2.93 -0.55 0.05
CA GLU A 173 2.57 -1.29 1.26
C GLU A 173 1.05 -1.45 1.34
N ASP A 174 0.26 -0.36 1.19
CA ASP A 174 -1.22 -0.38 1.18
C ASP A 174 -1.75 -1.30 0.06
N VAL A 175 -1.14 -1.22 -1.13
CA VAL A 175 -1.51 -2.06 -2.28
C VAL A 175 -1.25 -3.54 -2.03
N LEU A 176 -0.18 -3.89 -1.32
CA LEU A 176 0.16 -5.28 -0.98
C LEU A 176 -0.73 -5.81 0.15
N GLU A 177 -1.15 -4.95 1.08
CA GLU A 177 -2.05 -5.29 2.17
C GLU A 177 -3.41 -5.80 1.66
N GLU A 178 -3.91 -5.27 0.54
CA GLU A 178 -5.14 -5.77 -0.11
C GLU A 178 -5.04 -7.24 -0.57
N ILE A 179 -3.84 -7.74 -0.81
CA ILE A 179 -3.60 -9.15 -1.18
C ILE A 179 -3.33 -10.01 0.05
N VAL A 180 -2.46 -9.52 0.94
CA VAL A 180 -1.92 -10.31 2.06
C VAL A 180 -2.87 -10.26 3.26
N GLY A 181 -3.71 -9.20 3.36
CA GLY A 181 -4.46 -8.87 4.57
C GLY A 181 -3.57 -8.27 5.65
N ASP A 182 -4.16 -7.89 6.78
CA ASP A 182 -3.42 -7.47 7.96
C ASP A 182 -2.45 -8.58 8.36
N ILE A 183 -1.16 -8.31 8.32
CA ILE A 183 -0.16 -9.20 8.90
C ILE A 183 -0.30 -9.01 10.43
N GLU A 184 -1.11 -9.88 11.07
CA GLU A 184 -1.14 -9.92 12.52
C GLU A 184 0.29 -10.19 13.01
N ASP A 185 0.88 -9.23 13.71
CA ASP A 185 2.15 -9.42 14.40
C ASP A 185 1.93 -10.49 15.48
N GLU A 186 2.79 -11.48 15.59
CA GLU A 186 2.73 -12.56 16.60
C GLU A 186 2.63 -12.02 18.05
N HIS A 187 2.70 -10.71 18.22
CA HIS A 187 2.60 -9.98 19.49
C HIS A 187 1.31 -9.17 19.66
N ASP A 188 0.39 -9.18 18.70
CA ASP A 188 -0.92 -8.52 18.88
C ASP A 188 -1.78 -9.35 19.84
N ALA A 189 -1.89 -8.86 21.07
CA ALA A 189 -2.79 -9.43 22.06
C ALA A 189 -4.23 -9.41 21.52
N PRO A 190 -5.00 -10.52 21.68
CA PRO A 190 -6.36 -10.60 21.15
C PRO A 190 -7.17 -9.41 21.67
N ARG A 191 -7.77 -8.63 20.75
CA ARG A 191 -8.72 -7.56 21.10
C ARG A 191 -9.80 -8.18 21.98
N LYS A 192 -9.94 -7.68 23.23
CA LYS A 192 -11.03 -8.06 24.10
C LYS A 192 -12.33 -7.66 23.38
N GLU A 193 -13.07 -8.66 22.92
CA GLU A 193 -14.45 -8.46 22.51
C GLU A 193 -15.19 -7.85 23.71
N ASP A 194 -15.75 -6.65 23.52
CA ASP A 194 -16.66 -6.04 24.47
C ASP A 194 -17.94 -6.91 24.53
N ILE A 195 -17.98 -7.78 25.51
CA ILE A 195 -19.20 -8.49 25.89
C ILE A 195 -20.13 -7.45 26.50
N ARG A 196 -21.17 -7.12 25.76
CA ARG A 196 -22.37 -6.46 26.26
C ARG A 196 -23.52 -7.46 26.32
#